data_90a49c1725e1fa242961c25de1eac58d
#
_entry.id   90a49c1725e1fa242961c25de1eac58d
#
_cell.length_a   1.000
_cell.length_b   1.000
_cell.length_c   1.000
_cell.angle_alpha   90.00
_cell.angle_beta   90.00
_cell.angle_gamma   90.00
#
_symmetry.space_group_name_H-M   'P 1'
#
loop_
_entity.id
_entity.type
_entity.pdbx_description
1 polymer ?
#
loop_
_entity_poly.entity_id
_entity_poly.type
_entity_poly.pdbx_seq_one_letter_code
_entity_poly.pdbx_strand_id
1 'polypeptide(L)'
;MEEELLSSIERFFNTVSKDYNKFIHRAVPRYPEMLWAIFQYIPKDLKPKRILELGCGTGNLSELIVRTYPNAEKVLVDISEEVISQCKSRLENNDRIEYYQADINELDFPADSFDLIVSSITIHHLKHHEKELLFRKAFNWLTNEGVFTYSDQFAGVTKEIYDNHMNLWHQFVLNSGCNEDEWEMWMKHQDEHDYHATAVAQLSWLKKANFNSVDITWRYLLWTVITARKSC
;
A
#
# COMPACT_ATOMS: atom_id res chain seq x y z
N MET A 1 19.40 9.15 12.66
CA MET A 1 18.34 8.28 13.25
C MET A 1 17.25 7.97 12.23
N GLU A 2 16.67 8.94 11.50
CA GLU A 2 15.71 8.66 10.41
C GLU A 2 16.36 7.99 9.20
N GLU A 3 17.55 8.43 8.80
CA GLU A 3 18.34 7.84 7.71
C GLU A 3 18.77 6.38 8.01
N GLU A 4 19.03 6.06 9.28
CA GLU A 4 19.37 4.71 9.74
C GLU A 4 18.15 3.77 9.77
N LEU A 5 16.94 4.30 10.03
CA LEU A 5 15.70 3.55 10.01
C LEU A 5 15.29 3.18 8.55
N LEU A 6 15.35 4.14 7.64
CA LEU A 6 15.07 3.94 6.20
C LEU A 6 16.03 2.88 5.63
N SER A 7 17.32 2.96 5.94
CA SER A 7 18.30 1.96 5.50
C SER A 7 18.04 0.56 6.07
N SER A 8 17.34 0.43 7.21
CA SER A 8 16.99 -0.88 7.79
C SER A 8 15.78 -1.51 7.11
N ILE A 9 14.76 -0.71 6.76
CA ILE A 9 13.60 -1.14 5.98
C ILE A 9 14.06 -1.60 4.59
N GLU A 10 14.85 -0.79 3.92
CA GLU A 10 15.41 -1.12 2.60
C GLU A 10 16.23 -2.42 2.65
N ARG A 11 17.12 -2.58 3.64
CA ARG A 11 17.92 -3.81 3.81
C ARG A 11 17.05 -5.04 4.06
N PHE A 12 15.96 -4.90 4.82
CA PHE A 12 15.04 -6.02 5.05
C PHE A 12 14.40 -6.44 3.73
N PHE A 13 13.82 -5.52 2.96
CA PHE A 13 13.21 -5.84 1.68
C PHE A 13 14.20 -6.39 0.66
N ASN A 14 15.42 -5.89 0.60
CA ASN A 14 16.48 -6.45 -0.23
C ASN A 14 16.79 -7.92 0.12
N THR A 15 16.68 -8.28 1.39
CA THR A 15 16.93 -9.65 1.84
C THR A 15 15.81 -10.62 1.47
N VAL A 16 14.54 -10.18 1.58
CA VAL A 16 13.37 -11.06 1.39
C VAL A 16 12.80 -11.00 -0.03
N SER A 17 13.20 -10.04 -0.85
CA SER A 17 12.59 -9.71 -2.15
C SER A 17 12.49 -10.89 -3.11
N LYS A 18 13.49 -11.77 -3.15
CA LYS A 18 13.56 -12.92 -4.09
C LYS A 18 12.44 -13.94 -3.87
N ASP A 19 12.07 -14.18 -2.61
CA ASP A 19 11.00 -15.12 -2.25
C ASP A 19 9.72 -14.42 -1.81
N TYR A 20 9.71 -13.08 -1.80
CA TYR A 20 8.60 -12.26 -1.32
C TYR A 20 7.26 -12.63 -1.99
N ASN A 21 7.26 -12.84 -3.29
CA ASN A 21 6.04 -13.19 -4.03
C ASN A 21 5.44 -14.53 -3.60
N LYS A 22 6.28 -15.51 -3.26
CA LYS A 22 5.79 -16.80 -2.73
C LYS A 22 5.31 -16.65 -1.28
N PHE A 23 6.04 -15.85 -0.52
CA PHE A 23 5.74 -15.61 0.88
C PHE A 23 4.44 -14.82 1.06
N ILE A 24 4.23 -13.73 0.34
CA ILE A 24 3.08 -12.83 0.52
C ILE A 24 1.73 -13.56 0.40
N HIS A 25 1.63 -14.54 -0.50
CA HIS A 25 0.42 -15.35 -0.67
C HIS A 25 0.14 -16.30 0.50
N ARG A 26 1.18 -16.68 1.26
CA ARG A 26 1.05 -17.49 2.48
C ARG A 26 0.89 -16.64 3.74
N ALA A 27 1.45 -15.42 3.71
CA ALA A 27 1.44 -14.52 4.86
C ALA A 27 0.18 -13.66 4.93
N VAL A 28 -0.34 -13.18 3.78
CA VAL A 28 -1.50 -12.29 3.75
C VAL A 28 -2.77 -13.08 3.42
N PRO A 29 -3.69 -13.23 4.38
CA PRO A 29 -4.92 -13.95 4.14
C PRO A 29 -5.76 -13.24 3.08
N ARG A 30 -6.26 -14.00 2.11
CA ARG A 30 -7.08 -13.51 0.99
C ARG A 30 -6.38 -12.41 0.16
N TYR A 31 -5.06 -12.49 0.02
CA TYR A 31 -4.27 -11.50 -0.71
C TYR A 31 -4.80 -11.17 -2.12
N PRO A 32 -5.17 -12.15 -2.98
CA PRO A 32 -5.74 -11.83 -4.29
C PRO A 32 -7.08 -11.09 -4.22
N GLU A 33 -7.93 -11.40 -3.24
CA GLU A 33 -9.21 -10.71 -3.02
C GLU A 33 -9.00 -9.27 -2.57
N MET A 34 -7.99 -9.05 -1.70
CA MET A 34 -7.61 -7.72 -1.24
C MET A 34 -7.14 -6.84 -2.40
N LEU A 35 -6.25 -7.35 -3.26
CA LEU A 35 -5.79 -6.62 -4.44
C LEU A 35 -6.94 -6.37 -5.43
N TRP A 36 -7.82 -7.36 -5.65
CA TRP A 36 -9.02 -7.20 -6.46
C TRP A 36 -9.92 -6.08 -5.92
N ALA A 37 -10.10 -5.99 -4.61
CA ALA A 37 -10.96 -5.01 -3.97
C ALA A 37 -10.51 -3.56 -4.20
N ILE A 38 -9.20 -3.30 -4.35
CA ILE A 38 -8.65 -1.99 -4.70
C ILE A 38 -9.33 -1.40 -5.94
N PHE A 39 -9.65 -2.24 -6.93
CA PHE A 39 -10.20 -1.78 -8.22
C PHE A 39 -11.73 -1.73 -8.27
N GLN A 40 -12.43 -2.45 -7.38
CA GLN A 40 -13.88 -2.66 -7.51
C GLN A 40 -14.74 -1.43 -7.22
N TYR A 41 -14.18 -0.50 -6.42
CA TYR A 41 -14.89 0.71 -6.01
C TYR A 41 -14.39 1.98 -6.72
N ILE A 42 -13.47 1.81 -7.67
CA ILE A 42 -13.12 2.89 -8.61
C ILE A 42 -14.33 3.11 -9.54
N PRO A 43 -14.82 4.35 -9.72
CA PRO A 43 -15.94 4.63 -10.62
C PRO A 43 -15.68 4.07 -12.01
N LYS A 44 -16.67 3.40 -12.60
CA LYS A 44 -16.54 2.74 -13.92
C LYS A 44 -16.32 3.71 -15.08
N ASP A 45 -16.74 4.95 -14.90
CA ASP A 45 -16.55 6.06 -15.83
C ASP A 45 -15.19 6.74 -15.68
N LEU A 46 -14.49 6.54 -14.58
CA LEU A 46 -13.11 7.01 -14.42
C LEU A 46 -12.20 6.30 -15.42
N LYS A 47 -11.59 7.07 -16.30
CA LYS A 47 -10.59 6.61 -17.27
C LYS A 47 -9.27 7.30 -16.93
N PRO A 48 -8.50 6.76 -15.97
CA PRO A 48 -7.29 7.42 -15.50
C PRO A 48 -6.29 7.53 -16.65
N LYS A 49 -5.77 8.74 -16.84
CA LYS A 49 -4.68 9.03 -17.78
C LYS A 49 -3.33 8.87 -17.10
N ARG A 50 -3.25 9.22 -15.82
CA ARG A 50 -2.02 9.13 -15.04
C ARG A 50 -2.30 8.54 -13.65
N ILE A 51 -1.55 7.50 -13.30
CA ILE A 51 -1.72 6.71 -12.07
C ILE A 51 -0.44 6.79 -11.26
N LEU A 52 -0.55 7.01 -9.95
CA LEU A 52 0.56 6.91 -9.00
C LEU A 52 0.38 5.64 -8.15
N GLU A 53 1.42 4.82 -8.06
CA GLU A 53 1.50 3.74 -7.10
C GLU A 53 2.56 4.06 -6.04
N LEU A 54 2.17 4.06 -4.78
CA LEU A 54 3.04 4.30 -3.64
C LEU A 54 3.47 2.96 -3.03
N GLY A 55 4.77 2.66 -3.08
CA GLY A 55 5.34 1.38 -2.67
C GLY A 55 5.03 0.28 -3.68
N CYS A 56 5.63 0.34 -4.86
CA CYS A 56 5.33 -0.64 -5.92
C CYS A 56 5.88 -2.05 -5.61
N GLY A 57 6.86 -2.14 -4.72
CA GLY A 57 7.46 -3.41 -4.35
C GLY A 57 7.95 -4.19 -5.57
N THR A 58 7.74 -5.49 -5.54
CA THR A 58 8.08 -6.39 -6.66
C THR A 58 7.05 -6.38 -7.80
N GLY A 59 6.10 -5.44 -7.79
CA GLY A 59 5.16 -5.22 -8.89
C GLY A 59 3.85 -6.02 -8.85
N ASN A 60 3.46 -6.55 -7.68
CA ASN A 60 2.23 -7.35 -7.58
C ASN A 60 0.97 -6.54 -7.89
N LEU A 61 0.84 -5.33 -7.33
CA LEU A 61 -0.27 -4.43 -7.64
C LEU A 61 -0.03 -3.76 -9.01
N SER A 62 1.22 -3.40 -9.32
CA SER A 62 1.60 -2.78 -10.60
C SER A 62 1.17 -3.59 -11.80
N GLU A 63 1.31 -4.93 -11.76
CA GLU A 63 0.85 -5.82 -12.85
C GLU A 63 -0.65 -5.70 -13.08
N LEU A 64 -1.44 -5.64 -12.01
CA LEU A 64 -2.89 -5.44 -12.11
C LEU A 64 -3.25 -4.06 -12.67
N ILE A 65 -2.51 -3.01 -12.27
CA ILE A 65 -2.69 -1.66 -12.81
C ILE A 65 -2.43 -1.64 -14.32
N VAL A 66 -1.32 -2.24 -14.76
CA VAL A 66 -0.95 -2.30 -16.18
C VAL A 66 -2.03 -3.04 -16.99
N ARG A 67 -2.53 -4.16 -16.49
CA ARG A 67 -3.59 -4.95 -17.14
C ARG A 67 -4.93 -4.21 -17.18
N THR A 68 -5.28 -3.50 -16.10
CA THR A 68 -6.59 -2.82 -15.98
C THR A 68 -6.61 -1.50 -16.76
N TYR A 69 -5.47 -0.78 -16.77
CA TYR A 69 -5.34 0.52 -17.40
C TYR A 69 -4.13 0.57 -18.37
N PRO A 70 -4.16 -0.20 -19.47
CA PRO A 70 -2.99 -0.34 -20.35
C PRO A 70 -2.57 0.99 -21.00
N ASN A 71 -3.49 1.92 -21.19
CA ASN A 71 -3.24 3.19 -21.87
C ASN A 71 -2.82 4.33 -20.92
N ALA A 72 -2.96 4.17 -19.60
CA ALA A 72 -2.57 5.18 -18.65
C ALA A 72 -1.03 5.27 -18.54
N GLU A 73 -0.52 6.45 -18.21
CA GLU A 73 0.85 6.62 -17.70
C GLU A 73 0.89 6.19 -16.23
N LYS A 74 1.94 5.53 -15.81
CA LYS A 74 2.11 5.06 -14.43
C LYS A 74 3.38 5.64 -13.86
N VAL A 75 3.30 6.14 -12.64
CA VAL A 75 4.43 6.52 -11.82
C VAL A 75 4.48 5.52 -10.66
N LEU A 76 5.53 4.72 -10.63
CA LEU A 76 5.74 3.68 -9.62
C LEU A 76 6.87 4.11 -8.69
N VAL A 77 6.57 4.21 -7.41
CA VAL A 77 7.51 4.69 -6.39
C VAL A 77 7.84 3.57 -5.42
N ASP A 78 9.11 3.40 -5.11
CA ASP A 78 9.57 2.58 -3.99
C ASP A 78 10.88 3.15 -3.44
N ILE A 79 11.21 2.83 -2.19
CA ILE A 79 12.46 3.26 -1.57
C ILE A 79 13.64 2.40 -2.02
N SER A 80 13.41 1.14 -2.38
CA SER A 80 14.43 0.15 -2.71
C SER A 80 14.66 0.05 -4.23
N GLU A 81 15.89 0.34 -4.66
CA GLU A 81 16.30 0.17 -6.06
C GLU A 81 16.24 -1.30 -6.50
N GLU A 82 16.62 -2.24 -5.63
CA GLU A 82 16.58 -3.67 -5.94
C GLU A 82 15.16 -4.15 -6.21
N VAL A 83 14.20 -3.73 -5.38
CA VAL A 83 12.80 -4.09 -5.51
C VAL A 83 12.21 -3.46 -6.78
N ILE A 84 12.54 -2.22 -7.09
CA ILE A 84 12.18 -1.56 -8.37
C ILE A 84 12.75 -2.33 -9.57
N SER A 85 13.97 -2.83 -9.49
CA SER A 85 14.58 -3.64 -10.56
C SER A 85 13.78 -4.93 -10.82
N GLN A 86 13.29 -5.58 -9.77
CA GLN A 86 12.42 -6.75 -9.89
C GLN A 86 11.06 -6.38 -10.50
N CYS A 87 10.47 -5.25 -10.09
CA CYS A 87 9.25 -4.72 -10.67
C CYS A 87 9.41 -4.45 -12.17
N LYS A 88 10.50 -3.79 -12.57
CA LYS A 88 10.86 -3.55 -13.99
C LYS A 88 10.94 -4.84 -14.78
N SER A 89 11.62 -5.84 -14.23
CA SER A 89 11.78 -7.15 -14.87
C SER A 89 10.44 -7.86 -15.06
N ARG A 90 9.53 -7.72 -14.09
CA ARG A 90 8.18 -8.32 -14.14
C ARG A 90 7.29 -7.64 -15.16
N LEU A 91 7.35 -6.32 -15.28
CA LEU A 91 6.44 -5.54 -16.11
C LEU A 91 6.94 -5.40 -17.56
N GLU A 92 8.04 -6.10 -17.90
CA GLU A 92 8.66 -6.04 -19.22
C GLU A 92 8.74 -4.58 -19.75
N ASN A 93 9.73 -4.07 -20.33
CA ASN A 93 9.97 -2.69 -20.78
C ASN A 93 8.70 -1.95 -21.28
N ASN A 94 7.84 -1.55 -20.35
CA ASN A 94 6.61 -0.82 -20.67
C ASN A 94 6.91 0.69 -20.68
N ASP A 95 6.94 1.29 -21.86
CA ASP A 95 7.29 2.69 -22.09
C ASP A 95 6.34 3.70 -21.38
N ARG A 96 5.21 3.23 -20.82
CA ARG A 96 4.25 4.05 -20.08
C ARG A 96 4.45 3.99 -18.57
N ILE A 97 5.60 3.49 -18.11
CA ILE A 97 5.93 3.40 -16.69
C ILE A 97 7.18 4.22 -16.41
N GLU A 98 7.03 5.16 -15.49
CA GLU A 98 8.12 5.92 -14.88
C GLU A 98 8.37 5.36 -13.48
N TYR A 99 9.64 5.09 -13.13
CA TYR A 99 10.01 4.54 -11.84
C TYR A 99 10.79 5.57 -11.05
N TYR A 100 10.38 5.79 -9.80
CA TYR A 100 11.03 6.69 -8.87
C TYR A 100 11.57 5.90 -7.68
N GLN A 101 12.87 5.94 -7.46
CA GLN A 101 13.44 5.54 -6.18
C GLN A 101 13.37 6.75 -5.23
N ALA A 102 12.45 6.70 -4.25
CA ALA A 102 12.25 7.78 -3.30
C ALA A 102 11.54 7.31 -2.04
N ASP A 103 11.79 8.01 -0.93
CA ASP A 103 10.91 7.93 0.24
C ASP A 103 9.57 8.61 -0.07
N ILE A 104 8.48 7.96 0.30
CA ILE A 104 7.11 8.50 0.14
C ILE A 104 6.95 9.86 0.86
N ASN A 105 7.65 10.06 1.98
CA ASN A 105 7.62 11.32 2.72
C ASN A 105 8.19 12.49 1.92
N GLU A 106 9.19 12.23 1.07
CA GLU A 106 9.90 13.24 0.27
C GLU A 106 9.18 13.59 -1.03
N LEU A 107 8.20 12.80 -1.43
CA LEU A 107 7.46 13.04 -2.67
C LEU A 107 6.75 14.38 -2.66
N ASP A 108 6.90 15.11 -3.76
CA ASP A 108 6.16 16.33 -4.03
C ASP A 108 5.81 16.40 -5.52
N PHE A 109 4.54 16.27 -5.83
CA PHE A 109 4.00 16.37 -7.19
C PHE A 109 3.14 17.61 -7.31
N PRO A 110 3.06 18.22 -8.51
CA PRO A 110 2.13 19.32 -8.76
C PRO A 110 0.68 18.94 -8.42
N ALA A 111 -0.14 19.92 -8.09
CA ALA A 111 -1.57 19.71 -7.91
C ALA A 111 -2.19 19.12 -9.18
N ASP A 112 -3.24 18.32 -9.00
CA ASP A 112 -4.04 17.74 -10.09
C ASP A 112 -3.21 16.94 -11.12
N SER A 113 -2.17 16.22 -10.64
CA SER A 113 -1.25 15.43 -11.48
C SER A 113 -1.72 14.01 -11.76
N PHE A 114 -2.62 13.46 -10.95
CA PHE A 114 -3.03 12.05 -11.04
C PHE A 114 -4.54 11.88 -10.96
N ASP A 115 -5.07 10.96 -11.74
CA ASP A 115 -6.49 10.59 -11.71
C ASP A 115 -6.75 9.47 -10.71
N LEU A 116 -5.73 8.66 -10.45
CA LEU A 116 -5.79 7.52 -9.53
C LEU A 116 -4.47 7.43 -8.75
N ILE A 117 -4.57 7.32 -7.44
CA ILE A 117 -3.45 6.98 -6.56
C ILE A 117 -3.77 5.66 -5.87
N VAL A 118 -2.83 4.73 -5.89
CA VAL A 118 -2.99 3.42 -5.27
C VAL A 118 -1.80 3.05 -4.39
N SER A 119 -2.03 2.18 -3.42
CA SER A 119 -0.96 1.58 -2.60
C SER A 119 -1.40 0.21 -2.07
N SER A 120 -0.44 -0.66 -1.79
CA SER A 120 -0.72 -1.94 -1.14
C SER A 120 0.41 -2.33 -0.20
N ILE A 121 0.08 -2.50 1.09
CA ILE A 121 1.00 -2.99 2.11
C ILE A 121 2.28 -2.12 2.18
N THR A 122 2.09 -0.81 2.36
CA THR A 122 3.19 0.16 2.35
C THR A 122 3.02 1.27 3.37
N ILE A 123 1.80 1.83 3.47
CA ILE A 123 1.53 3.03 4.27
C ILE A 123 1.67 2.74 5.79
N HIS A 124 1.61 1.48 6.21
CA HIS A 124 1.81 1.10 7.62
C HIS A 124 3.21 1.47 8.13
N HIS A 125 4.22 1.55 7.29
CA HIS A 125 5.57 2.00 7.67
C HIS A 125 5.66 3.49 8.04
N LEU A 126 4.70 4.31 7.61
CA LEU A 126 4.67 5.73 7.96
C LEU A 126 4.16 5.94 9.39
N LYS A 127 4.77 6.87 10.13
CA LYS A 127 4.24 7.33 11.42
C LYS A 127 2.87 8.00 11.24
N HIS A 128 2.10 8.10 12.31
CA HIS A 128 0.72 8.61 12.22
C HIS A 128 0.63 10.02 11.61
N HIS A 129 1.53 10.94 11.99
CA HIS A 129 1.56 12.29 11.44
C HIS A 129 2.00 12.33 9.97
N GLU A 130 2.87 11.39 9.55
CA GLU A 130 3.31 11.22 8.17
C GLU A 130 2.15 10.70 7.29
N LYS A 131 1.35 9.75 7.80
CA LYS A 131 0.11 9.33 7.13
C LYS A 131 -0.86 10.49 6.91
N GLU A 132 -1.07 11.34 7.93
CA GLU A 132 -1.90 12.54 7.80
C GLU A 132 -1.36 13.51 6.74
N LEU A 133 -0.05 13.68 6.68
CA LEU A 133 0.60 14.51 5.67
C LEU A 133 0.45 13.90 4.27
N LEU A 134 0.72 12.60 4.13
CA LEU A 134 0.55 11.88 2.87
C LEU A 134 -0.88 12.01 2.34
N PHE A 135 -1.91 11.88 3.19
CA PHE A 135 -3.30 11.99 2.75
C PHE A 135 -3.64 13.40 2.25
N ARG A 136 -3.07 14.45 2.86
CA ARG A 136 -3.20 15.83 2.34
C ARG A 136 -2.47 16.02 1.00
N LYS A 137 -1.26 15.46 0.87
CA LYS A 137 -0.51 15.46 -0.40
C LYS A 137 -1.28 14.72 -1.49
N ALA A 138 -1.78 13.50 -1.19
CA ALA A 138 -2.57 12.70 -2.14
C ALA A 138 -3.82 13.43 -2.62
N PHE A 139 -4.54 14.11 -1.70
CA PHE A 139 -5.68 14.95 -2.07
C PHE A 139 -5.27 16.08 -3.03
N ASN A 140 -4.15 16.75 -2.78
CA ASN A 140 -3.66 17.82 -3.63
C ASN A 140 -3.21 17.31 -5.01
N TRP A 141 -2.52 16.17 -5.05
CA TRP A 141 -2.02 15.56 -6.29
C TRP A 141 -3.13 15.00 -7.19
N LEU A 142 -4.27 14.64 -6.61
CA LEU A 142 -5.40 14.12 -7.38
C LEU A 142 -6.11 15.22 -8.17
N THR A 143 -6.48 14.89 -9.40
CA THR A 143 -7.43 15.69 -10.21
C THR A 143 -8.82 15.70 -9.55
N ASN A 144 -9.68 16.61 -9.97
CA ASN A 144 -11.09 16.56 -9.59
C ASN A 144 -11.69 15.21 -10.00
N GLU A 145 -12.53 14.64 -9.12
CA GLU A 145 -13.10 13.29 -9.26
C GLU A 145 -12.06 12.16 -9.18
N GLY A 146 -10.80 12.47 -8.88
CA GLY A 146 -9.72 11.50 -8.69
C GLY A 146 -9.95 10.61 -7.47
N VAL A 147 -9.36 9.43 -7.49
CA VAL A 147 -9.52 8.40 -6.46
C VAL A 147 -8.20 8.05 -5.82
N PHE A 148 -8.20 7.97 -4.49
CA PHE A 148 -7.15 7.35 -3.71
C PHE A 148 -7.69 6.05 -3.09
N THR A 149 -7.08 4.92 -3.39
CA THR A 149 -7.46 3.63 -2.82
C THR A 149 -6.23 2.85 -2.40
N TYR A 150 -6.27 2.26 -1.22
CA TYR A 150 -5.12 1.51 -0.71
C TYR A 150 -5.55 0.36 0.18
N SER A 151 -4.74 -0.68 0.18
CA SER A 151 -4.85 -1.81 1.11
C SER A 151 -3.70 -1.81 2.09
N ASP A 152 -3.97 -2.10 3.36
CA ASP A 152 -2.93 -2.12 4.37
C ASP A 152 -3.33 -2.89 5.63
N GLN A 153 -2.41 -2.95 6.61
CA GLN A 153 -2.59 -3.49 7.94
C GLN A 153 -3.12 -2.41 8.89
N PHE A 154 -4.18 -2.73 9.62
CA PHE A 154 -4.86 -1.78 10.52
C PHE A 154 -4.93 -2.32 11.94
N ALA A 155 -4.69 -1.45 12.90
CA ALA A 155 -4.90 -1.78 14.30
C ALA A 155 -6.39 -2.06 14.61
N GLY A 156 -6.63 -2.88 15.62
CA GLY A 156 -7.94 -2.98 16.26
C GLY A 156 -8.28 -1.71 17.03
N VAL A 157 -9.57 -1.39 17.19
CA VAL A 157 -10.01 -0.23 17.97
C VAL A 157 -9.74 -0.39 19.48
N THR A 158 -9.59 -1.64 19.94
CA THR A 158 -9.14 -1.99 21.29
C THR A 158 -7.98 -2.97 21.19
N LYS A 159 -7.17 -3.05 22.26
CA LYS A 159 -6.08 -4.02 22.33
C LYS A 159 -6.61 -5.46 22.18
N GLU A 160 -7.74 -5.78 22.82
CA GLU A 160 -8.35 -7.11 22.74
C GLU A 160 -8.69 -7.51 21.29
N ILE A 161 -9.31 -6.60 20.53
CA ILE A 161 -9.64 -6.85 19.12
C ILE A 161 -8.37 -7.00 18.29
N TYR A 162 -7.36 -6.19 18.56
CA TYR A 162 -6.09 -6.28 17.85
C TYR A 162 -5.36 -7.59 18.14
N ASP A 163 -5.25 -7.97 19.41
CA ASP A 163 -4.66 -9.26 19.83
C ASP A 163 -5.37 -10.44 19.18
N ASN A 164 -6.72 -10.39 19.10
CA ASN A 164 -7.48 -11.43 18.43
C ASN A 164 -7.20 -11.49 16.91
N HIS A 165 -7.07 -10.34 16.25
CA HIS A 165 -6.65 -10.29 14.84
C HIS A 165 -5.28 -10.91 14.64
N MET A 166 -4.31 -10.58 15.50
CA MET A 166 -2.95 -11.12 15.44
C MET A 166 -2.92 -12.63 15.66
N ASN A 167 -3.70 -13.14 16.64
CA ASN A 167 -3.80 -14.57 16.90
C ASN A 167 -4.41 -15.34 15.71
N LEU A 168 -5.47 -14.81 15.12
CA LEU A 168 -6.11 -15.43 13.95
C LEU A 168 -5.19 -15.37 12.71
N TRP A 169 -4.43 -14.29 12.56
CA TRP A 169 -3.45 -14.16 11.49
C TRP A 169 -2.31 -15.16 11.68
N HIS A 170 -1.75 -15.29 12.88
CA HIS A 170 -0.71 -16.28 13.21
C HIS A 170 -1.17 -17.71 12.84
N GLN A 171 -2.38 -18.09 13.28
CA GLN A 171 -2.96 -19.40 12.93
C GLN A 171 -3.09 -19.59 11.40
N PHE A 172 -3.51 -18.55 10.68
CA PHE A 172 -3.60 -18.60 9.23
C PHE A 172 -2.23 -18.83 8.58
N VAL A 173 -1.21 -18.09 9.00
CA VAL A 173 0.16 -18.15 8.46
C VAL A 173 0.75 -19.54 8.64
N LEU A 174 0.64 -20.13 9.82
CA LEU A 174 1.09 -21.50 10.10
C LEU A 174 0.34 -22.53 9.26
N ASN A 175 -0.99 -22.41 9.15
CA ASN A 175 -1.82 -23.30 8.32
C ASN A 175 -1.54 -23.15 6.80
N SER A 176 -0.97 -22.04 6.40
CA SER A 176 -0.58 -21.77 5.01
C SER A 176 0.82 -22.26 4.65
N GLY A 177 1.48 -22.95 5.59
CA GLY A 177 2.80 -23.59 5.39
C GLY A 177 3.99 -22.70 5.69
N CYS A 178 3.80 -21.59 6.38
CA CYS A 178 4.89 -20.86 7.05
C CYS A 178 5.23 -21.57 8.38
N ASN A 179 6.45 -21.41 8.86
CA ASN A 179 6.88 -21.91 10.16
C ASN A 179 6.97 -20.77 11.20
N GLU A 180 7.24 -21.12 12.46
CA GLU A 180 7.35 -20.13 13.54
C GLU A 180 8.54 -19.17 13.33
N ASP A 181 9.67 -19.61 12.78
CA ASP A 181 10.84 -18.75 12.53
C ASP A 181 10.50 -17.67 11.49
N GLU A 182 9.74 -18.03 10.43
CA GLU A 182 9.24 -17.07 9.44
C GLU A 182 8.26 -16.06 10.10
N TRP A 183 7.38 -16.53 10.99
CA TRP A 183 6.49 -15.66 11.74
C TRP A 183 7.23 -14.70 12.66
N GLU A 184 8.17 -15.19 13.47
CA GLU A 184 8.96 -14.37 14.39
C GLU A 184 9.78 -13.32 13.65
N MET A 185 10.37 -13.66 12.50
CA MET A 185 11.10 -12.71 11.65
C MET A 185 10.19 -11.54 11.22
N TRP A 186 8.96 -11.84 10.79
CA TRP A 186 8.00 -10.79 10.37
C TRP A 186 7.49 -9.98 11.55
N MET A 187 7.22 -10.60 12.70
CA MET A 187 6.80 -9.88 13.90
C MET A 187 7.89 -8.95 14.40
N LYS A 188 9.14 -9.37 14.36
CA LYS A 188 10.27 -8.49 14.67
C LYS A 188 10.32 -7.28 13.73
N HIS A 189 10.15 -7.49 12.42
CA HIS A 189 10.08 -6.40 11.45
C HIS A 189 8.92 -5.45 11.75
N GLN A 190 7.72 -6.00 12.01
CA GLN A 190 6.54 -5.23 12.38
C GLN A 190 6.76 -4.37 13.64
N ASP A 191 7.34 -4.96 14.68
CA ASP A 191 7.58 -4.25 15.94
C ASP A 191 8.59 -3.10 15.79
N GLU A 192 9.55 -3.24 14.87
CA GLU A 192 10.59 -2.26 14.63
C GLU A 192 10.16 -1.16 13.65
N HIS A 193 9.27 -1.44 12.69
CA HIS A 193 9.06 -0.56 11.52
C HIS A 193 7.61 -0.22 11.21
N ASP A 194 6.61 -0.86 11.84
CA ASP A 194 5.21 -0.64 11.49
C ASP A 194 4.50 0.24 12.52
N TYR A 195 3.72 1.16 12.01
CA TYR A 195 2.91 2.09 12.80
C TYR A 195 1.44 1.89 12.46
N HIS A 196 0.87 0.77 12.91
CA HIS A 196 -0.52 0.45 12.65
C HIS A 196 -1.44 1.49 13.29
N ALA A 197 -2.37 2.03 12.51
CA ALA A 197 -3.43 2.91 12.96
C ALA A 197 -4.79 2.23 12.79
N THR A 198 -5.77 2.61 13.61
CA THR A 198 -7.13 2.09 13.45
C THR A 198 -7.78 2.61 12.17
N ALA A 199 -8.69 1.84 11.60
CA ALA A 199 -9.47 2.29 10.44
C ALA A 199 -10.23 3.60 10.75
N VAL A 200 -10.77 3.75 11.96
CA VAL A 200 -11.46 4.97 12.41
C VAL A 200 -10.53 6.19 12.34
N ALA A 201 -9.29 6.06 12.79
CA ALA A 201 -8.32 7.13 12.71
C ALA A 201 -8.02 7.50 11.25
N GLN A 202 -7.74 6.51 10.40
CA GLN A 202 -7.39 6.76 9.00
C GLN A 202 -8.56 7.36 8.21
N LEU A 203 -9.81 6.89 8.43
CA LEU A 203 -11.01 7.54 7.85
C LEU A 203 -11.14 9.00 8.30
N SER A 204 -10.85 9.29 9.58
CA SER A 204 -10.85 10.66 10.09
C SER A 204 -9.78 11.53 9.43
N TRP A 205 -8.55 11.01 9.26
CA TRP A 205 -7.46 11.74 8.62
C TRP A 205 -7.74 12.02 7.14
N LEU A 206 -8.31 11.07 6.41
CA LEU A 206 -8.74 11.28 5.02
C LEU A 206 -9.82 12.36 4.91
N LYS A 207 -10.82 12.35 5.80
CA LYS A 207 -11.84 13.42 5.85
C LYS A 207 -11.24 14.77 6.17
N LYS A 208 -10.28 14.85 7.11
CA LYS A 208 -9.52 16.08 7.41
C LYS A 208 -8.65 16.54 6.23
N ALA A 209 -8.23 15.64 5.36
CA ALA A 209 -7.53 15.95 4.12
C ALA A 209 -8.47 16.39 2.99
N ASN A 210 -9.77 16.60 3.28
CA ASN A 210 -10.85 17.04 2.39
C ASN A 210 -11.38 16.00 1.39
N PHE A 211 -11.09 14.71 1.57
CA PHE A 211 -11.78 13.67 0.80
C PHE A 211 -13.27 13.64 1.20
N ASN A 212 -14.17 13.76 0.23
CA ASN A 212 -15.62 13.91 0.47
C ASN A 212 -16.31 12.55 0.65
N SER A 213 -15.82 11.53 -0.08
CA SER A 213 -16.32 10.16 0.00
C SER A 213 -15.18 9.26 0.46
N VAL A 214 -15.32 8.68 1.65
CA VAL A 214 -14.29 7.81 2.26
C VAL A 214 -15.00 6.62 2.89
N ASP A 215 -14.64 5.40 2.47
CA ASP A 215 -15.23 4.17 3.01
C ASP A 215 -14.22 3.03 3.08
N ILE A 216 -14.52 2.06 3.97
CA ILE A 216 -13.88 0.75 3.98
C ILE A 216 -14.59 -0.10 2.93
N THR A 217 -13.89 -0.43 1.86
CA THR A 217 -14.47 -1.16 0.73
C THR A 217 -14.23 -2.67 0.79
N TRP A 218 -13.28 -3.10 1.62
CA TRP A 218 -13.05 -4.51 1.94
C TRP A 218 -12.30 -4.63 3.27
N ARG A 219 -12.57 -5.70 4.03
CA ARG A 219 -11.81 -6.01 5.24
C ARG A 219 -11.81 -7.50 5.55
N TYR A 220 -10.65 -8.01 5.95
CA TYR A 220 -10.49 -9.31 6.57
C TYR A 220 -9.41 -9.25 7.65
N LEU A 221 -9.78 -9.50 8.92
CA LEU A 221 -8.91 -9.31 10.10
C LEU A 221 -8.36 -7.87 10.16
N LEU A 222 -7.02 -7.74 10.22
CA LEU A 222 -6.33 -6.45 10.18
C LEU A 222 -6.21 -5.88 8.75
N TRP A 223 -6.29 -6.72 7.72
CA TRP A 223 -6.17 -6.31 6.32
C TRP A 223 -7.41 -5.57 5.85
N THR A 224 -7.22 -4.37 5.39
CA THR A 224 -8.36 -3.47 5.07
C THR A 224 -8.05 -2.68 3.80
N VAL A 225 -9.04 -2.52 2.92
CA VAL A 225 -9.00 -1.59 1.78
C VAL A 225 -9.85 -0.39 2.11
N ILE A 226 -9.27 0.79 1.94
CA ILE A 226 -10.00 2.07 2.00
C ILE A 226 -10.00 2.69 0.61
N THR A 227 -11.15 3.22 0.21
CA THR A 227 -11.29 4.03 -1.00
C THR A 227 -11.76 5.42 -0.60
N ALA A 228 -11.08 6.44 -1.10
CA ALA A 228 -11.37 7.85 -0.89
C ALA A 228 -11.45 8.59 -2.22
N ARG A 229 -12.42 9.50 -2.38
CA ARG A 229 -12.63 10.25 -3.62
C ARG A 229 -12.53 11.75 -3.36
N LYS A 230 -11.82 12.45 -4.24
CA LYS A 230 -11.84 13.89 -4.35
C LYS A 230 -13.00 14.27 -5.27
N SER A 231 -14.07 14.84 -4.72
CA SER A 231 -15.18 15.37 -5.50
C SER A 231 -15.39 16.85 -5.19
N CYS A 232 -15.84 17.60 -6.18
CA CYS A 232 -16.14 19.02 -6.05
C CYS A 232 -17.29 19.31 -5.09
#